data_a8d15307fd4651409d94d50783cc3ba6
#
_entry.id   a8d15307fd4651409d94d50783cc3ba6
#
_cell.length_a   1.000
_cell.length_b   1.000
_cell.length_c   1.000
_cell.angle_alpha   90.00
_cell.angle_beta   90.00
_cell.angle_gamma   90.00
#
_symmetry.space_group_name_H-M   'P 1'
#
loop_
_entity.id
_entity.type
_entity.pdbx_description
1 polymer ?
#
loop_
_entity_poly.entity_id
_entity_poly.type
_entity_poly.pdbx_seq_one_letter_code
_entity_poly.pdbx_strand_id
1 'polypeptide(L)'
;MRKIAIISAVTGFLLFSFAAGIHATSTDKERLAALQSLITKEVPYDANIPIDSIISWTDELAPTLKSPKTEEAYFTLVLWEVNAYIMRGDLSLAIDRARLMYEYAKDIKSNFGIALSNQAVGQAYSASNIQDKALISYMDALRYLPENNPQTYRLLVKISTQLQQMNRLEEAMEYVKKLNPLLEQNPEHPLAIPILIENATYYISSGDQDTALQYLYRADSIYKNHTHEIAHEFSINYYTAACYRALAADYHDKEKADEALALYNQLLEVVSNNKRSLEYRWICAEKIYLYKLLGRFDEACQIYKELYSVTDTLASKSYIRQINALKATYQVDEIELENKAQQNKMVVVLIFIGLGLLTFISMLAIWLRRQKKIVVMSTETLEQLRHNAENATRAKSIFLSNMSHEIRTPLNALSGFSALLTEEGLDDSTRRQCTDIIQQNSELLLKLINDVIDLSSLEFGKMQFSLAEHDAVATCRNVTDTVGKVKQTQAELLFETSLEELYI
;
A
#
# COMPACT_ATOMS: atom_id res chain seq x y z
N MET A 1 -1.57 14.90 -11.40
CA MET A 1 -1.01 13.55 -11.24
C MET A 1 -1.05 13.00 -9.80
N ARG A 2 -1.01 13.80 -8.72
CA ARG A 2 -1.14 13.32 -7.32
C ARG A 2 -2.58 12.97 -6.87
N LYS A 3 -3.60 13.35 -7.64
CA LYS A 3 -5.03 13.21 -7.27
C LYS A 3 -5.58 11.79 -7.46
N ILE A 4 -5.00 10.99 -8.33
CA ILE A 4 -5.56 9.72 -8.79
C ILE A 4 -5.19 8.55 -7.86
N ALA A 5 -3.97 8.54 -7.30
CA ALA A 5 -3.52 7.47 -6.42
C ALA A 5 -4.31 7.34 -5.09
N ILE A 6 -5.01 8.40 -4.68
CA ILE A 6 -5.79 8.43 -3.44
C ILE A 6 -7.14 7.74 -3.64
N ILE A 7 -7.73 7.86 -4.83
CA ILE A 7 -9.11 7.42 -5.09
C ILE A 7 -9.22 5.89 -5.16
N SER A 8 -8.23 5.22 -5.77
CA SER A 8 -8.32 3.79 -6.04
C SER A 8 -7.88 2.87 -4.88
N ALA A 9 -7.19 3.41 -3.85
CA ALA A 9 -6.83 2.63 -2.67
C ALA A 9 -8.03 2.26 -1.78
N VAL A 10 -9.16 2.98 -1.91
CA VAL A 10 -10.36 2.77 -1.09
C VAL A 10 -11.14 1.52 -1.49
N THR A 11 -11.25 1.21 -2.79
CA THR A 11 -12.04 0.05 -3.26
C THR A 11 -11.46 -1.30 -2.89
N GLY A 12 -10.14 -1.46 -2.86
CA GLY A 12 -9.52 -2.71 -2.45
C GLY A 12 -9.67 -3.02 -0.96
N PHE A 13 -9.88 -2.00 -0.14
CA PHE A 13 -9.93 -2.09 1.32
C PHE A 13 -11.36 -2.06 1.87
N LEU A 14 -12.28 -1.34 1.22
CA LEU A 14 -13.64 -1.09 1.72
C LEU A 14 -14.61 -2.28 1.60
N LEU A 15 -14.30 -3.27 0.79
CA LEU A 15 -15.05 -4.54 0.80
C LEU A 15 -14.93 -5.29 2.15
N PHE A 16 -14.16 -4.72 3.11
CA PHE A 16 -13.81 -5.40 4.36
C PHE A 16 -13.87 -4.54 5.64
N SER A 17 -14.32 -3.29 5.61
CA SER A 17 -14.08 -2.37 6.75
C SER A 17 -15.31 -1.98 7.55
N PHE A 18 -16.21 -2.90 7.93
CA PHE A 18 -17.15 -2.52 8.98
C PHE A 18 -17.62 -3.69 9.86
N ALA A 19 -17.08 -3.75 11.06
CA ALA A 19 -17.66 -4.48 12.17
C ALA A 19 -17.91 -3.51 13.33
N ALA A 20 -19.09 -2.94 13.39
CA ALA A 20 -19.58 -2.23 14.58
C ALA A 20 -20.88 -2.88 15.05
N GLY A 21 -20.76 -3.66 16.14
CA GLY A 21 -21.78 -3.79 17.14
C GLY A 21 -23.04 -4.57 16.81
N ILE A 22 -22.97 -5.90 16.86
CA ILE A 22 -24.14 -6.69 17.29
C ILE A 22 -23.71 -7.51 18.51
N HIS A 23 -24.31 -7.20 19.66
CA HIS A 23 -24.29 -8.09 20.82
C HIS A 23 -25.02 -9.38 20.45
N ALA A 24 -24.29 -10.43 20.13
CA ALA A 24 -24.86 -11.71 19.79
C ALA A 24 -24.84 -12.62 21.02
N THR A 25 -26.01 -13.01 21.45
CA THR A 25 -26.28 -14.07 22.42
C THR A 25 -26.50 -15.44 21.76
N SER A 26 -25.91 -15.70 20.59
CA SER A 26 -25.94 -17.01 19.94
C SER A 26 -24.75 -17.86 20.37
N THR A 27 -24.98 -19.17 20.54
CA THR A 27 -23.92 -20.12 20.92
C THR A 27 -22.88 -20.21 19.79
N ASP A 28 -21.62 -20.49 20.12
CA ASP A 28 -20.52 -20.61 19.14
C ASP A 28 -20.84 -21.63 18.03
N LYS A 29 -21.64 -22.67 18.32
CA LYS A 29 -22.12 -23.65 17.33
C LYS A 29 -23.04 -23.06 16.28
N GLU A 30 -23.93 -22.14 16.63
CA GLU A 30 -24.83 -21.46 15.68
C GLU A 30 -24.05 -20.51 14.80
N ARG A 31 -23.03 -19.85 15.34
CA ARG A 31 -22.12 -18.98 14.60
C ARG A 31 -21.27 -19.77 13.60
N LEU A 32 -20.75 -20.92 14.04
CA LEU A 32 -19.96 -21.81 13.17
C LEU A 32 -20.83 -22.35 12.02
N ALA A 33 -22.07 -22.74 12.31
CA ALA A 33 -23.03 -23.18 11.30
C ALA A 33 -23.42 -22.05 10.33
N ALA A 34 -23.56 -20.82 10.83
CA ALA A 34 -23.80 -19.64 10.00
C ALA A 34 -22.61 -19.36 9.07
N LEU A 35 -21.38 -19.38 9.59
CA LEU A 35 -20.16 -19.20 8.81
C LEU A 35 -20.02 -20.30 7.73
N GLN A 36 -20.26 -21.55 8.10
CA GLN A 36 -20.23 -22.67 7.17
C GLN A 36 -21.29 -22.53 6.07
N SER A 37 -22.49 -22.05 6.42
CA SER A 37 -23.55 -21.73 5.45
C SER A 37 -23.16 -20.58 4.52
N LEU A 38 -22.49 -19.53 5.03
CA LEU A 38 -21.98 -18.41 4.23
C LEU A 38 -20.90 -18.87 3.23
N ILE A 39 -19.96 -19.69 3.68
CA ILE A 39 -18.89 -20.24 2.84
C ILE A 39 -19.47 -21.12 1.73
N THR A 40 -20.41 -22.00 2.06
CA THR A 40 -21.03 -22.93 1.10
C THR A 40 -21.99 -22.25 0.12
N LYS A 41 -22.57 -21.12 0.50
CA LYS A 41 -23.46 -20.31 -0.37
C LYS A 41 -22.71 -19.28 -1.21
N GLU A 42 -21.38 -19.24 -1.15
CA GLU A 42 -20.55 -18.23 -1.84
C GLU A 42 -20.92 -16.77 -1.48
N VAL A 43 -21.55 -16.57 -0.34
CA VAL A 43 -21.94 -15.22 0.10
C VAL A 43 -20.67 -14.44 0.45
N PRO A 44 -20.53 -13.18 0.00
CA PRO A 44 -19.44 -12.32 0.44
C PRO A 44 -19.42 -12.20 1.96
N TYR A 45 -18.22 -12.05 2.52
CA TYR A 45 -18.01 -11.86 3.94
C TYR A 45 -18.99 -10.84 4.53
N ASP A 46 -19.78 -11.24 5.53
CA ASP A 46 -20.63 -10.31 6.27
C ASP A 46 -19.78 -9.41 7.18
N ALA A 47 -19.81 -8.11 6.90
CA ALA A 47 -19.06 -7.08 7.64
C ALA A 47 -19.40 -7.01 9.15
N ASN A 48 -20.44 -7.70 9.59
CA ASN A 48 -20.87 -7.74 11.00
C ASN A 48 -20.09 -8.78 11.83
N ILE A 49 -19.25 -9.62 11.23
CA ILE A 49 -18.47 -10.62 11.96
C ILE A 49 -17.17 -9.96 12.50
N PRO A 50 -16.91 -9.99 13.82
CA PRO A 50 -15.68 -9.48 14.38
C PRO A 50 -14.43 -10.17 13.81
N ILE A 51 -13.39 -9.40 13.50
CA ILE A 51 -12.14 -9.89 12.89
C ILE A 51 -11.53 -11.05 13.70
N ASP A 52 -11.46 -10.91 15.03
CA ASP A 52 -10.90 -11.94 15.90
C ASP A 52 -11.73 -13.22 15.91
N SER A 53 -13.04 -13.10 15.68
CA SER A 53 -13.92 -14.28 15.55
C SER A 53 -13.64 -15.07 14.30
N ILE A 54 -13.31 -14.42 13.17
CA ILE A 54 -12.96 -15.11 11.91
C ILE A 54 -11.73 -15.97 12.13
N ILE A 55 -10.70 -15.41 12.76
CA ILE A 55 -9.44 -16.13 13.03
C ILE A 55 -9.71 -17.34 13.91
N SER A 56 -10.42 -17.15 15.03
CA SER A 56 -10.76 -18.24 15.96
C SER A 56 -11.58 -19.33 15.26
N TRP A 57 -12.58 -18.98 14.47
CA TRP A 57 -13.45 -19.95 13.79
C TRP A 57 -12.73 -20.66 12.65
N THR A 58 -11.78 -19.99 12.00
CA THR A 58 -10.96 -20.64 10.98
C THR A 58 -10.09 -21.74 11.60
N ASP A 59 -9.48 -21.47 12.74
CA ASP A 59 -8.68 -22.47 13.46
C ASP A 59 -9.50 -23.72 13.83
N GLU A 60 -10.77 -23.55 14.20
CA GLU A 60 -11.68 -24.67 14.51
C GLU A 60 -12.21 -25.38 13.26
N LEU A 61 -12.63 -24.63 12.25
CA LEU A 61 -13.36 -25.17 11.10
C LEU A 61 -12.44 -25.67 9.97
N ALA A 62 -11.31 -25.01 9.71
CA ALA A 62 -10.43 -25.36 8.61
C ALA A 62 -9.96 -26.82 8.63
N PRO A 63 -9.61 -27.43 9.78
CA PRO A 63 -9.23 -28.85 9.82
C PRO A 63 -10.37 -29.79 9.34
N THR A 64 -11.63 -29.42 9.58
CA THR A 64 -12.80 -30.24 9.19
C THR A 64 -13.14 -30.15 7.70
N LEU A 65 -12.66 -29.10 7.02
CA LEU A 65 -12.90 -28.82 5.61
C LEU A 65 -11.81 -29.38 4.68
N LYS A 66 -10.79 -30.04 5.21
CA LYS A 66 -9.71 -30.66 4.42
C LYS A 66 -10.18 -31.97 3.76
N SER A 67 -11.13 -31.87 2.82
CA SER A 67 -11.55 -33.00 2.00
C SER A 67 -11.80 -32.55 0.56
N PRO A 68 -11.75 -33.46 -0.45
CA PRO A 68 -11.98 -33.10 -1.86
C PRO A 68 -13.36 -32.47 -2.13
N LYS A 69 -14.35 -32.77 -1.28
CA LYS A 69 -15.73 -32.23 -1.42
C LYS A 69 -15.89 -30.82 -0.83
N THR A 70 -14.99 -30.39 0.04
CA THR A 70 -15.06 -29.13 0.80
C THR A 70 -13.83 -28.26 0.60
N GLU A 71 -12.96 -28.59 -0.36
CA GLU A 71 -11.72 -27.88 -0.59
C GLU A 71 -11.95 -26.40 -0.93
N GLU A 72 -12.94 -26.08 -1.75
CA GLU A 72 -13.27 -24.69 -2.08
C GLU A 72 -13.69 -23.89 -0.85
N ALA A 73 -14.50 -24.49 0.02
CA ALA A 73 -14.87 -23.88 1.30
C ALA A 73 -13.66 -23.70 2.21
N TYR A 74 -12.73 -24.66 2.25
CA TYR A 74 -11.48 -24.53 2.99
C TYR A 74 -10.66 -23.33 2.53
N PHE A 75 -10.40 -23.25 1.22
CA PHE A 75 -9.58 -22.17 0.67
C PHE A 75 -10.25 -20.80 0.80
N THR A 76 -11.58 -20.75 0.65
CA THR A 76 -12.33 -19.51 0.87
C THR A 76 -12.25 -19.04 2.32
N LEU A 77 -12.40 -19.94 3.28
CA LEU A 77 -12.30 -19.65 4.70
C LEU A 77 -10.89 -19.14 5.08
N VAL A 78 -9.85 -19.83 4.60
CA VAL A 78 -8.46 -19.41 4.87
C VAL A 78 -8.14 -18.06 4.21
N LEU A 79 -8.71 -17.78 3.03
CA LEU A 79 -8.59 -16.45 2.42
C LEU A 79 -9.23 -15.36 3.30
N TRP A 80 -10.37 -15.64 3.95
CA TRP A 80 -10.99 -14.70 4.89
C TRP A 80 -10.12 -14.47 6.12
N GLU A 81 -9.51 -15.52 6.65
CA GLU A 81 -8.55 -15.41 7.75
C GLU A 81 -7.34 -14.55 7.37
N VAL A 82 -6.78 -14.74 6.18
CA VAL A 82 -5.68 -13.90 5.66
C VAL A 82 -6.11 -12.44 5.59
N ASN A 83 -7.32 -12.17 5.11
CA ASN A 83 -7.87 -10.82 5.09
C ASN A 83 -8.04 -10.24 6.50
N ALA A 84 -8.49 -11.04 7.46
CA ALA A 84 -8.61 -10.64 8.86
C ALA A 84 -7.25 -10.23 9.44
N TYR A 85 -6.17 -10.98 9.18
CA TYR A 85 -4.82 -10.59 9.57
C TYR A 85 -4.37 -9.29 8.89
N ILE A 86 -4.66 -9.12 7.60
CA ILE A 86 -4.35 -7.87 6.87
C ILE A 86 -5.05 -6.67 7.52
N MET A 87 -6.34 -6.79 7.83
CA MET A 87 -7.15 -5.74 8.46
C MET A 87 -6.65 -5.39 9.86
N ARG A 88 -6.22 -6.39 10.63
CA ARG A 88 -5.61 -6.19 11.95
C ARG A 88 -4.21 -5.56 11.85
N GLY A 89 -3.58 -5.58 10.68
CA GLY A 89 -2.24 -5.07 10.42
C GLY A 89 -1.14 -6.09 10.67
N ASP A 90 -1.48 -7.36 10.86
CA ASP A 90 -0.57 -8.47 11.10
C ASP A 90 -0.10 -9.09 9.78
N LEU A 91 0.55 -8.29 8.93
CA LEU A 91 0.94 -8.68 7.57
C LEU A 91 1.86 -9.91 7.53
N SER A 92 2.70 -10.11 8.54
CA SER A 92 3.57 -11.30 8.63
C SER A 92 2.73 -12.57 8.73
N LEU A 93 1.74 -12.57 9.64
CA LEU A 93 0.84 -13.72 9.81
C LEU A 93 -0.02 -13.95 8.55
N ALA A 94 -0.46 -12.89 7.91
CA ALA A 94 -1.21 -12.97 6.65
C ALA A 94 -0.39 -13.69 5.57
N ILE A 95 0.87 -13.33 5.40
CA ILE A 95 1.78 -13.94 4.41
C ILE A 95 2.11 -15.38 4.78
N ASP A 96 2.43 -15.65 6.05
CA ASP A 96 2.70 -17.02 6.51
C ASP A 96 1.49 -17.94 6.27
N ARG A 97 0.29 -17.43 6.53
CA ARG A 97 -0.94 -18.18 6.30
C ARG A 97 -1.22 -18.43 4.82
N ALA A 98 -1.03 -17.41 3.98
CA ALA A 98 -1.16 -17.54 2.53
C ALA A 98 -0.15 -18.55 1.95
N ARG A 99 1.08 -18.60 2.49
CA ARG A 99 2.11 -19.59 2.12
C ARG A 99 1.66 -21.01 2.48
N LEU A 100 1.22 -21.23 3.71
CA LEU A 100 0.74 -22.55 4.14
C LEU A 100 -0.47 -23.01 3.29
N MET A 101 -1.32 -22.09 2.93
CA MET A 101 -2.43 -22.31 2.02
C MET A 101 -1.95 -22.75 0.64
N TYR A 102 -0.90 -22.10 0.10
CA TYR A 102 -0.30 -22.46 -1.18
C TYR A 102 0.37 -23.83 -1.17
N GLU A 103 1.14 -24.14 -0.12
CA GLU A 103 1.77 -25.44 0.06
C GLU A 103 0.74 -26.55 0.06
N TYR A 104 -0.34 -26.40 0.84
CA TYR A 104 -1.42 -27.37 0.88
C TYR A 104 -2.14 -27.50 -0.47
N ALA A 105 -2.43 -26.40 -1.16
CA ALA A 105 -3.03 -26.41 -2.49
C ALA A 105 -2.17 -27.18 -3.51
N LYS A 106 -0.86 -27.04 -3.43
CA LYS A 106 0.10 -27.74 -4.28
C LYS A 106 0.13 -29.24 -3.98
N ASP A 107 0.13 -29.62 -2.70
CA ASP A 107 0.15 -31.01 -2.26
C ASP A 107 -1.08 -31.78 -2.77
N ILE A 108 -2.27 -31.17 -2.70
CA ILE A 108 -3.52 -31.78 -3.18
C ILE A 108 -3.79 -31.51 -4.68
N LYS A 109 -2.91 -30.75 -5.36
CA LYS A 109 -3.02 -30.36 -6.78
C LYS A 109 -4.30 -29.57 -7.09
N SER A 110 -4.75 -28.71 -6.18
CA SER A 110 -5.93 -27.86 -6.36
C SER A 110 -5.59 -26.58 -7.09
N ASN A 111 -6.04 -26.44 -8.33
CA ASN A 111 -5.90 -25.19 -9.09
C ASN A 111 -6.66 -24.03 -8.40
N PHE A 112 -7.86 -24.32 -7.85
CA PHE A 112 -8.62 -23.34 -7.08
C PHE A 112 -7.84 -22.86 -5.85
N GLY A 113 -7.25 -23.79 -5.10
CA GLY A 113 -6.41 -23.49 -3.94
C GLY A 113 -5.21 -22.64 -4.30
N ILE A 114 -4.50 -22.96 -5.40
CA ILE A 114 -3.36 -22.16 -5.91
C ILE A 114 -3.82 -20.73 -6.26
N ALA A 115 -4.97 -20.61 -6.93
CA ALA A 115 -5.53 -19.31 -7.29
C ALA A 115 -5.82 -18.45 -6.06
N LEU A 116 -6.53 -19.00 -5.07
CA LEU A 116 -6.87 -18.25 -3.86
C LEU A 116 -5.64 -17.92 -3.01
N SER A 117 -4.64 -18.80 -3.00
CA SER A 117 -3.37 -18.53 -2.31
C SER A 117 -2.61 -17.35 -2.96
N ASN A 118 -2.52 -17.33 -4.29
CA ASN A 118 -1.93 -16.21 -5.02
C ASN A 118 -2.75 -14.93 -4.82
N GLN A 119 -4.07 -15.02 -4.77
CA GLN A 119 -4.94 -13.88 -4.42
C GLN A 119 -4.63 -13.37 -3.00
N ALA A 120 -4.46 -14.25 -2.03
CA ALA A 120 -4.12 -13.91 -0.65
C ALA A 120 -2.77 -13.18 -0.57
N VAL A 121 -1.76 -13.67 -1.27
CA VAL A 121 -0.43 -13.02 -1.38
C VAL A 121 -0.56 -11.65 -2.04
N GLY A 122 -1.32 -11.54 -3.13
CA GLY A 122 -1.58 -10.27 -3.81
C GLY A 122 -2.24 -9.24 -2.90
N GLN A 123 -3.19 -9.66 -2.05
CA GLN A 123 -3.84 -8.80 -1.06
C GLN A 123 -2.85 -8.30 0.01
N ALA A 124 -1.97 -9.17 0.48
CA ALA A 124 -0.93 -8.79 1.45
C ALA A 124 0.07 -7.78 0.84
N TYR A 125 0.48 -7.97 -0.42
CA TYR A 125 1.32 -7.00 -1.14
C TYR A 125 0.60 -5.67 -1.37
N SER A 126 -0.67 -5.68 -1.76
CA SER A 126 -1.48 -4.48 -1.93
C SER A 126 -1.59 -3.69 -0.62
N ALA A 127 -1.87 -4.37 0.49
CA ALA A 127 -1.91 -3.77 1.82
C ALA A 127 -0.55 -3.20 2.27
N SER A 128 0.55 -3.76 1.76
CA SER A 128 1.91 -3.30 1.99
C SER A 128 2.34 -2.17 1.04
N ASN A 129 1.46 -1.74 0.13
CA ASN A 129 1.73 -0.78 -0.94
C ASN A 129 2.82 -1.22 -1.94
N ILE A 130 2.97 -2.55 -2.13
CA ILE A 130 3.88 -3.16 -3.11
C ILE A 130 3.05 -3.52 -4.35
N GLN A 131 2.68 -2.50 -5.12
CA GLN A 131 1.66 -2.56 -6.16
C GLN A 131 2.00 -3.51 -7.30
N ASP A 132 3.26 -3.53 -7.78
CA ASP A 132 3.67 -4.40 -8.88
C ASP A 132 3.56 -5.89 -8.50
N LYS A 133 4.01 -6.27 -7.30
CA LYS A 133 3.92 -7.66 -6.83
C LYS A 133 2.46 -8.06 -6.57
N ALA A 134 1.63 -7.16 -6.09
CA ALA A 134 0.20 -7.40 -5.93
C ALA A 134 -0.45 -7.73 -7.27
N LEU A 135 -0.20 -6.91 -8.29
CA LEU A 135 -0.72 -7.12 -9.64
C LEU A 135 -0.27 -8.47 -10.23
N ILE A 136 1.03 -8.79 -10.15
CA ILE A 136 1.57 -10.06 -10.62
C ILE A 136 0.86 -11.23 -9.93
N SER A 137 0.72 -11.17 -8.61
CA SER A 137 0.07 -12.25 -7.84
C SER A 137 -1.40 -12.43 -8.24
N TYR A 138 -2.15 -11.35 -8.48
CA TYR A 138 -3.52 -11.45 -8.97
C TYR A 138 -3.61 -12.01 -10.39
N MET A 139 -2.69 -11.62 -11.28
CA MET A 139 -2.62 -12.15 -12.63
C MET A 139 -2.26 -13.65 -12.64
N ASP A 140 -1.35 -14.07 -11.76
CA ASP A 140 -1.02 -15.48 -11.58
C ASP A 140 -2.21 -16.28 -11.03
N ALA A 141 -2.95 -15.73 -10.05
CA ALA A 141 -4.18 -16.34 -9.56
C ALA A 141 -5.20 -16.57 -10.69
N LEU A 142 -5.35 -15.59 -11.58
CA LEU A 142 -6.30 -15.65 -12.70
C LEU A 142 -6.01 -16.80 -13.68
N ARG A 143 -4.75 -17.22 -13.83
CA ARG A 143 -4.35 -18.31 -14.73
C ARG A 143 -4.86 -19.70 -14.30
N TYR A 144 -5.18 -19.85 -13.02
CA TYR A 144 -5.62 -21.13 -12.46
C TYR A 144 -7.13 -21.27 -12.32
N LEU A 145 -7.89 -20.24 -12.66
CA LEU A 145 -9.35 -20.26 -12.58
C LEU A 145 -10.01 -20.33 -13.96
N PRO A 146 -11.09 -21.11 -14.12
CA PRO A 146 -11.93 -21.08 -15.31
C PRO A 146 -12.60 -19.71 -15.48
N GLU A 147 -12.86 -19.30 -16.73
CA GLU A 147 -13.48 -18.00 -17.03
C GLU A 147 -14.83 -17.78 -16.33
N ASN A 148 -15.64 -18.82 -16.20
CA ASN A 148 -16.98 -18.75 -15.58
C ASN A 148 -17.00 -18.95 -14.06
N ASN A 149 -15.84 -19.03 -13.41
CA ASN A 149 -15.79 -19.16 -11.96
C ASN A 149 -16.11 -17.81 -11.28
N PRO A 150 -16.98 -17.75 -10.25
CA PRO A 150 -17.28 -16.51 -9.53
C PRO A 150 -16.02 -15.78 -8.99
N GLN A 151 -14.98 -16.51 -8.59
CA GLN A 151 -13.73 -15.94 -8.12
C GLN A 151 -12.94 -15.26 -9.25
N THR A 152 -13.11 -15.67 -10.50
CA THR A 152 -12.52 -15.01 -11.67
C THR A 152 -13.01 -13.58 -11.77
N TYR A 153 -14.31 -13.34 -11.64
CA TYR A 153 -14.86 -11.98 -11.65
C TYR A 153 -14.35 -11.12 -10.48
N ARG A 154 -14.21 -11.70 -9.29
CA ARG A 154 -13.64 -11.02 -8.13
C ARG A 154 -12.17 -10.63 -8.35
N LEU A 155 -11.39 -11.50 -9.00
CA LEU A 155 -10.01 -11.21 -9.36
C LEU A 155 -9.92 -10.13 -10.44
N LEU A 156 -10.81 -10.13 -11.44
CA LEU A 156 -10.84 -9.07 -12.45
C LEU A 156 -11.11 -7.70 -11.81
N VAL A 157 -12.03 -7.60 -10.84
CA VAL A 157 -12.24 -6.38 -10.04
C VAL A 157 -10.94 -5.98 -9.32
N LYS A 158 -10.28 -6.91 -8.63
CA LYS A 158 -9.02 -6.62 -7.92
C LYS A 158 -7.89 -6.16 -8.84
N ILE A 159 -7.76 -6.78 -10.02
CA ILE A 159 -6.77 -6.37 -11.02
C ILE A 159 -7.08 -4.96 -11.53
N SER A 160 -8.35 -4.67 -11.85
CA SER A 160 -8.78 -3.34 -12.26
C SER A 160 -8.45 -2.30 -11.20
N THR A 161 -8.86 -2.53 -9.95
CA THR A 161 -8.54 -1.66 -8.81
C THR A 161 -7.02 -1.44 -8.69
N GLN A 162 -6.23 -2.50 -8.78
CA GLN A 162 -4.78 -2.41 -8.65
C GLN A 162 -4.14 -1.59 -9.78
N LEU A 163 -4.61 -1.77 -11.03
CA LEU A 163 -4.15 -1.01 -12.19
C LEU A 163 -4.54 0.47 -12.08
N GLN A 164 -5.74 0.78 -11.59
CA GLN A 164 -6.16 2.17 -11.33
C GLN A 164 -5.26 2.82 -10.26
N GLN A 165 -4.91 2.10 -9.19
CA GLN A 165 -3.97 2.58 -8.18
C GLN A 165 -2.59 2.91 -8.76
N MET A 166 -2.15 2.15 -9.77
CA MET A 166 -0.90 2.37 -10.50
C MET A 166 -1.02 3.43 -11.59
N ASN A 167 -2.18 4.07 -11.75
CA ASN A 167 -2.49 5.03 -12.81
C ASN A 167 -2.43 4.44 -14.24
N ARG A 168 -2.64 3.12 -14.37
CA ARG A 168 -2.72 2.39 -15.64
C ARG A 168 -4.17 2.25 -16.08
N LEU A 169 -4.82 3.39 -16.35
CA LEU A 169 -6.28 3.49 -16.51
C LEU A 169 -6.81 2.72 -17.73
N GLU A 170 -6.11 2.80 -18.86
CA GLU A 170 -6.52 2.10 -20.09
C GLU A 170 -6.51 0.59 -19.91
N GLU A 171 -5.46 0.07 -19.28
CA GLU A 171 -5.38 -1.36 -18.97
C GLU A 171 -6.43 -1.79 -17.94
N ALA A 172 -6.71 -0.97 -16.93
CA ALA A 172 -7.78 -1.23 -15.97
C ALA A 172 -9.14 -1.37 -16.69
N MET A 173 -9.42 -0.48 -17.63
CA MET A 173 -10.67 -0.50 -18.40
C MET A 173 -10.82 -1.77 -19.25
N GLU A 174 -9.73 -2.38 -19.73
CA GLU A 174 -9.80 -3.67 -20.41
C GLU A 174 -10.35 -4.78 -19.52
N TYR A 175 -10.00 -4.76 -18.24
CA TYR A 175 -10.53 -5.71 -17.26
C TYR A 175 -11.97 -5.40 -16.86
N VAL A 176 -12.32 -4.12 -16.72
CA VAL A 176 -13.70 -3.68 -16.45
C VAL A 176 -14.64 -4.07 -17.60
N LYS A 177 -14.22 -3.92 -18.86
CA LYS A 177 -14.98 -4.36 -20.03
C LYS A 177 -15.31 -5.85 -20.02
N LYS A 178 -14.45 -6.70 -19.44
CA LYS A 178 -14.73 -8.13 -19.28
C LYS A 178 -15.80 -8.42 -18.21
N LEU A 179 -16.01 -7.46 -17.30
CA LEU A 179 -17.02 -7.57 -16.22
C LEU A 179 -18.39 -7.02 -16.64
N ASN A 180 -18.44 -6.08 -17.57
CA ASN A 180 -19.70 -5.44 -17.97
C ASN A 180 -20.78 -6.41 -18.49
N PRO A 181 -20.45 -7.47 -19.27
CA PRO A 181 -21.45 -8.47 -19.68
C PRO A 181 -22.15 -9.17 -18.51
N LEU A 182 -21.46 -9.29 -17.36
CA LEU A 182 -22.08 -9.86 -16.16
C LEU A 182 -23.21 -8.97 -15.61
N LEU A 183 -23.04 -7.65 -15.68
CA LEU A 183 -24.07 -6.67 -15.29
C LEU A 183 -25.26 -6.66 -16.26
N GLU A 184 -25.01 -6.89 -17.55
CA GLU A 184 -26.07 -6.95 -18.58
C GLU A 184 -26.93 -8.21 -18.41
N GLN A 185 -26.30 -9.34 -18.10
CA GLN A 185 -26.98 -10.62 -17.90
C GLN A 185 -27.71 -10.71 -16.55
N ASN A 186 -27.11 -10.16 -15.51
CA ASN A 186 -27.67 -10.16 -14.16
C ASN A 186 -27.37 -8.84 -13.44
N PRO A 187 -28.26 -7.84 -13.58
CA PRO A 187 -28.09 -6.54 -12.93
C PRO A 187 -28.02 -6.58 -11.40
N GLU A 188 -28.53 -7.66 -10.78
CA GLU A 188 -28.55 -7.87 -9.32
C GLU A 188 -27.44 -8.81 -8.85
N HIS A 189 -26.47 -9.08 -9.72
CA HIS A 189 -25.32 -9.92 -9.34
C HIS A 189 -24.61 -9.37 -8.10
N PRO A 190 -24.12 -10.18 -7.15
CA PRO A 190 -23.41 -9.71 -5.95
C PRO A 190 -22.22 -8.79 -6.22
N LEU A 191 -21.62 -8.86 -7.41
CA LEU A 191 -20.55 -7.97 -7.85
C LEU A 191 -21.03 -6.75 -8.63
N ALA A 192 -22.35 -6.53 -8.78
CA ALA A 192 -22.88 -5.42 -9.56
C ALA A 192 -22.37 -4.06 -9.03
N ILE A 193 -22.48 -3.83 -7.73
CA ILE A 193 -22.01 -2.59 -7.11
C ILE A 193 -20.48 -2.41 -7.26
N PRO A 194 -19.62 -3.38 -6.91
CA PRO A 194 -18.19 -3.31 -7.19
C PRO A 194 -17.86 -2.96 -8.65
N ILE A 195 -18.50 -3.61 -9.62
CA ILE A 195 -18.25 -3.36 -11.05
C ILE A 195 -18.67 -1.94 -11.45
N LEU A 196 -19.80 -1.46 -10.96
CA LEU A 196 -20.27 -0.10 -11.21
C LEU A 196 -19.34 0.95 -10.60
N ILE A 197 -18.80 0.68 -9.41
CA ILE A 197 -17.78 1.52 -8.78
C ILE A 197 -16.47 1.53 -9.61
N GLU A 198 -16.01 0.40 -10.12
CA GLU A 198 -14.82 0.35 -10.99
C GLU A 198 -15.01 1.17 -12.27
N ASN A 199 -16.20 1.12 -12.89
CA ASN A 199 -16.52 2.02 -14.01
C ASN A 199 -16.51 3.49 -13.58
N ALA A 200 -17.15 3.82 -12.45
CA ALA A 200 -17.18 5.19 -11.96
C ALA A 200 -15.79 5.75 -11.65
N THR A 201 -14.93 4.97 -11.00
CA THR A 201 -13.55 5.38 -10.67
C THR A 201 -12.70 5.64 -11.92
N TYR A 202 -12.91 4.87 -12.98
CA TYR A 202 -12.28 5.15 -14.25
C TYR A 202 -12.71 6.52 -14.81
N TYR A 203 -14.02 6.80 -14.85
CA TYR A 203 -14.54 8.09 -15.35
C TYR A 203 -14.16 9.28 -14.47
N ILE A 204 -14.11 9.11 -13.14
CA ILE A 204 -13.57 10.12 -12.22
C ILE A 204 -12.11 10.42 -12.58
N SER A 205 -11.34 9.39 -12.86
CA SER A 205 -9.90 9.52 -13.17
C SER A 205 -9.64 10.14 -14.53
N SER A 206 -10.52 9.89 -15.49
CA SER A 206 -10.48 10.49 -16.84
C SER A 206 -11.07 11.90 -16.91
N GLY A 207 -11.75 12.38 -15.85
CA GLY A 207 -12.32 13.72 -15.77
C GLY A 207 -13.76 13.82 -16.26
N ASP A 208 -14.44 12.70 -16.51
CA ASP A 208 -15.88 12.66 -16.88
C ASP A 208 -16.73 12.36 -15.65
N GLN A 209 -16.99 13.41 -14.87
CA GLN A 209 -17.72 13.30 -13.61
C GLN A 209 -19.22 12.96 -13.82
N ASP A 210 -19.79 13.40 -14.93
CA ASP A 210 -21.22 13.17 -15.22
C ASP A 210 -21.48 11.70 -15.52
N THR A 211 -20.63 11.07 -16.31
CA THR A 211 -20.70 9.62 -16.57
C THR A 211 -20.41 8.82 -15.29
N ALA A 212 -19.45 9.24 -14.48
CA ALA A 212 -19.17 8.61 -13.20
C ALA A 212 -20.37 8.60 -12.26
N LEU A 213 -21.07 9.75 -12.15
CA LEU A 213 -22.27 9.88 -11.32
C LEU A 213 -23.40 8.96 -11.80
N GLN A 214 -23.58 8.75 -13.11
CA GLN A 214 -24.59 7.81 -13.62
C GLN A 214 -24.32 6.37 -13.12
N TYR A 215 -23.07 5.92 -13.13
CA TYR A 215 -22.69 4.62 -12.58
C TYR A 215 -22.92 4.54 -11.08
N LEU A 216 -22.61 5.60 -10.33
CA LEU A 216 -22.81 5.66 -8.87
C LEU A 216 -24.29 5.70 -8.50
N TYR A 217 -25.13 6.44 -9.21
CA TYR A 217 -26.59 6.43 -8.98
C TYR A 217 -27.20 5.06 -9.29
N ARG A 218 -26.71 4.37 -10.31
CA ARG A 218 -27.12 2.99 -10.58
C ARG A 218 -26.71 2.06 -9.44
N ALA A 219 -25.49 2.21 -8.90
CA ALA A 219 -25.00 1.44 -7.76
C ALA A 219 -25.84 1.73 -6.50
N ASP A 220 -26.16 2.99 -6.23
CA ASP A 220 -27.03 3.40 -5.11
C ASP A 220 -28.45 2.83 -5.22
N SER A 221 -29.01 2.80 -6.43
CA SER A 221 -30.30 2.18 -6.68
C SER A 221 -30.30 0.68 -6.36
N ILE A 222 -29.25 -0.03 -6.78
CA ILE A 222 -29.10 -1.47 -6.46
C ILE A 222 -28.94 -1.67 -4.95
N TYR A 223 -28.12 -0.82 -4.31
CA TYR A 223 -27.91 -0.88 -2.86
C TYR A 223 -29.23 -0.73 -2.10
N LYS A 224 -30.01 0.28 -2.40
CA LYS A 224 -31.28 0.57 -1.72
C LYS A 224 -32.33 -0.51 -1.89
N ASN A 225 -32.30 -1.21 -3.03
CA ASN A 225 -33.31 -2.21 -3.36
C ASN A 225 -32.95 -3.64 -2.93
N HIS A 226 -31.65 -3.98 -2.84
CA HIS A 226 -31.24 -5.38 -2.81
C HIS A 226 -30.21 -5.79 -1.75
N THR A 227 -29.33 -4.90 -1.27
CA THR A 227 -28.17 -5.37 -0.48
C THR A 227 -28.06 -4.83 0.94
N HIS A 228 -28.24 -3.57 1.19
CA HIS A 228 -28.05 -2.89 2.50
C HIS A 228 -26.68 -3.16 3.18
N GLU A 229 -25.65 -3.55 2.44
CA GLU A 229 -24.30 -3.73 3.01
C GLU A 229 -23.63 -2.36 3.24
N ILE A 230 -23.25 -2.06 4.48
CA ILE A 230 -22.63 -0.78 4.90
C ILE A 230 -21.38 -0.46 4.08
N ALA A 231 -20.60 -1.48 3.71
CA ALA A 231 -19.39 -1.29 2.90
C ALA A 231 -19.69 -0.75 1.49
N HIS A 232 -20.80 -1.19 0.88
CA HIS A 232 -21.25 -0.66 -0.40
C HIS A 232 -21.74 0.78 -0.30
N GLU A 233 -22.54 1.09 0.73
CA GLU A 233 -22.99 2.46 1.01
C GLU A 233 -21.81 3.42 1.19
N PHE A 234 -20.84 3.02 2.00
CA PHE A 234 -19.64 3.82 2.21
C PHE A 234 -18.91 4.10 0.90
N SER A 235 -18.70 3.09 0.06
CA SER A 235 -18.00 3.23 -1.21
C SER A 235 -18.75 4.13 -2.18
N ILE A 236 -20.06 3.95 -2.33
CA ILE A 236 -20.92 4.78 -3.18
C ILE A 236 -20.86 6.24 -2.73
N ASN A 237 -21.05 6.51 -1.45
CA ASN A 237 -21.04 7.86 -0.90
C ASN A 237 -19.67 8.52 -1.03
N TYR A 238 -18.58 7.75 -0.84
CA TYR A 238 -17.22 8.26 -0.99
C TYR A 238 -16.92 8.71 -2.41
N TYR A 239 -17.24 7.90 -3.41
CA TYR A 239 -17.00 8.25 -4.82
C TYR A 239 -17.95 9.32 -5.33
N THR A 240 -19.20 9.35 -4.84
CA THR A 240 -20.14 10.45 -5.12
C THR A 240 -19.60 11.78 -4.58
N ALA A 241 -19.11 11.79 -3.34
CA ALA A 241 -18.46 12.96 -2.77
C ALA A 241 -17.21 13.39 -3.56
N ALA A 242 -16.43 12.42 -4.06
CA ALA A 242 -15.27 12.71 -4.90
C ALA A 242 -15.64 13.35 -6.24
N CYS A 243 -16.75 12.92 -6.88
CA CYS A 243 -17.30 13.57 -8.07
C CYS A 243 -17.74 14.99 -7.78
N TYR A 244 -18.54 15.20 -6.73
CA TYR A 244 -18.99 16.54 -6.34
C TYR A 244 -17.84 17.48 -6.01
N ARG A 245 -16.80 16.97 -5.32
CA ARG A 245 -15.57 17.73 -5.06
C ARG A 245 -14.87 18.13 -6.36
N ALA A 246 -14.82 17.23 -7.34
CA ALA A 246 -14.20 17.53 -8.63
C ALA A 246 -14.99 18.59 -9.38
N LEU A 247 -16.32 18.45 -9.47
CA LEU A 247 -17.21 19.44 -10.07
C LEU A 247 -17.10 20.81 -9.38
N ALA A 248 -17.08 20.81 -8.04
CA ALA A 248 -16.89 22.03 -7.27
C ALA A 248 -15.57 22.74 -7.59
N ALA A 249 -14.50 21.97 -7.80
CA ALA A 249 -13.19 22.52 -8.14
C ALA A 249 -13.12 23.06 -9.57
N ASP A 250 -13.75 22.36 -10.52
CA ASP A 250 -13.68 22.68 -11.94
C ASP A 250 -14.58 23.86 -12.30
N TYR A 251 -15.76 23.96 -11.67
CA TYR A 251 -16.76 25.00 -11.95
C TYR A 251 -16.89 26.07 -10.85
N HIS A 252 -16.08 26.01 -9.80
CA HIS A 252 -16.19 26.87 -8.61
C HIS A 252 -17.58 26.83 -7.97
N ASP A 253 -18.24 25.67 -8.02
CA ASP A 253 -19.59 25.45 -7.53
C ASP A 253 -19.59 25.19 -6.03
N LYS A 254 -20.10 26.18 -5.27
CA LYS A 254 -20.18 26.10 -3.81
C LYS A 254 -21.21 25.09 -3.32
N GLU A 255 -22.32 24.92 -4.05
CA GLU A 255 -23.37 23.98 -3.69
C GLU A 255 -22.83 22.54 -3.78
N LYS A 256 -22.12 22.22 -4.85
CA LYS A 256 -21.46 20.92 -5.00
C LYS A 256 -20.35 20.69 -3.96
N ALA A 257 -19.66 21.74 -3.53
CA ALA A 257 -18.69 21.65 -2.45
C ALA A 257 -19.36 21.31 -1.10
N ASP A 258 -20.50 21.94 -0.80
CA ASP A 258 -21.25 21.68 0.43
C ASP A 258 -21.92 20.29 0.41
N GLU A 259 -22.44 19.82 -0.74
CA GLU A 259 -22.93 18.45 -0.91
C GLU A 259 -21.81 17.42 -0.65
N ALA A 260 -20.62 17.64 -1.22
CA ALA A 260 -19.48 16.79 -0.98
C ALA A 260 -19.07 16.76 0.51
N LEU A 261 -19.08 17.94 1.17
CA LEU A 261 -18.77 18.03 2.61
C LEU A 261 -19.81 17.29 3.44
N ALA A 262 -21.08 17.34 3.09
CA ALA A 262 -22.14 16.62 3.80
C ALA A 262 -21.91 15.10 3.74
N LEU A 263 -21.60 14.55 2.57
CA LEU A 263 -21.26 13.14 2.40
C LEU A 263 -20.00 12.77 3.16
N TYR A 264 -18.93 13.57 3.08
CA TYR A 264 -17.71 13.30 3.83
C TYR A 264 -17.90 13.39 5.35
N ASN A 265 -18.84 14.21 5.85
CA ASN A 265 -19.19 14.24 7.26
C ASN A 265 -19.87 12.94 7.70
N GLN A 266 -20.83 12.44 6.92
CA GLN A 266 -21.49 11.16 7.19
C GLN A 266 -20.46 10.01 7.19
N LEU A 267 -19.57 9.97 6.20
CA LEU A 267 -18.50 8.97 6.13
C LEU A 267 -17.53 9.06 7.30
N LEU A 268 -17.25 10.28 7.77
CA LEU A 268 -16.36 10.52 8.89
C LEU A 268 -16.95 9.99 10.20
N GLU A 269 -18.26 10.12 10.42
CA GLU A 269 -18.96 9.57 11.58
C GLU A 269 -18.75 8.05 11.66
N VAL A 270 -18.86 7.38 10.51
CA VAL A 270 -18.70 5.93 10.39
C VAL A 270 -17.28 5.49 10.77
N VAL A 271 -16.25 6.22 10.35
CA VAL A 271 -14.83 5.86 10.62
C VAL A 271 -14.25 6.53 11.87
N SER A 272 -15.02 7.37 12.57
CA SER A 272 -14.54 8.19 13.69
C SER A 272 -13.96 7.39 14.85
N ASN A 273 -14.42 6.16 15.06
CA ASN A 273 -13.93 5.25 16.10
C ASN A 273 -12.48 4.80 15.86
N ASN A 274 -11.97 4.91 14.62
CA ASN A 274 -10.61 4.57 14.28
C ASN A 274 -9.91 5.71 13.51
N LYS A 275 -9.61 6.81 14.22
CA LYS A 275 -8.91 7.98 13.68
C LYS A 275 -7.53 7.68 13.06
N ARG A 276 -7.02 6.47 13.28
CA ARG A 276 -5.76 6.00 12.71
C ARG A 276 -5.92 5.27 11.37
N SER A 277 -7.15 5.01 10.95
CA SER A 277 -7.42 4.36 9.66
C SER A 277 -6.97 5.23 8.48
N LEU A 278 -6.72 4.59 7.35
CA LEU A 278 -6.39 5.29 6.11
C LEU A 278 -7.59 6.11 5.63
N GLU A 279 -8.78 5.54 5.76
CA GLU A 279 -10.05 6.14 5.36
C GLU A 279 -10.30 7.46 6.09
N TYR A 280 -10.12 7.46 7.42
CA TYR A 280 -10.25 8.68 8.22
C TYR A 280 -9.33 9.79 7.68
N ARG A 281 -8.07 9.46 7.40
CA ARG A 281 -7.09 10.43 6.90
C ARG A 281 -7.43 10.96 5.51
N TRP A 282 -7.90 10.08 4.62
CA TRP A 282 -8.31 10.49 3.28
C TRP A 282 -9.52 11.41 3.32
N ILE A 283 -10.57 11.05 4.08
CA ILE A 283 -11.75 11.91 4.25
C ILE A 283 -11.34 13.26 4.84
N CYS A 284 -10.48 13.29 5.86
CA CYS A 284 -9.96 14.54 6.41
C CYS A 284 -9.21 15.37 5.38
N ALA A 285 -8.38 14.75 4.53
CA ALA A 285 -7.64 15.45 3.49
C ALA A 285 -8.58 16.06 2.43
N GLU A 286 -9.64 15.34 2.03
CA GLU A 286 -10.65 15.83 1.10
C GLU A 286 -11.48 16.99 1.69
N LYS A 287 -11.84 16.90 2.97
CA LYS A 287 -12.52 17.99 3.68
C LYS A 287 -11.64 19.23 3.80
N ILE A 288 -10.35 19.07 4.13
CA ILE A 288 -9.40 20.21 4.13
C ILE A 288 -9.37 20.89 2.77
N TYR A 289 -9.34 20.11 1.68
CA TYR A 289 -9.35 20.65 0.33
C TYR A 289 -10.62 21.46 0.06
N LEU A 290 -11.80 20.92 0.40
CA LEU A 290 -13.09 21.59 0.20
C LEU A 290 -13.23 22.85 1.06
N TYR A 291 -12.85 22.83 2.32
CA TYR A 291 -12.86 24.02 3.18
C TYR A 291 -11.96 25.12 2.63
N LYS A 292 -10.78 24.77 2.08
CA LYS A 292 -9.91 25.74 1.38
C LYS A 292 -10.58 26.32 0.14
N LEU A 293 -11.27 25.49 -0.65
CA LEU A 293 -12.01 25.93 -1.83
C LEU A 293 -13.14 26.91 -1.48
N LEU A 294 -13.81 26.66 -0.34
CA LEU A 294 -14.90 27.51 0.17
C LEU A 294 -14.42 28.75 0.93
N GLY A 295 -13.10 28.93 1.14
CA GLY A 295 -12.55 30.00 1.95
C GLY A 295 -12.75 29.83 3.47
N ARG A 296 -13.11 28.64 3.92
CA ARG A 296 -13.37 28.28 5.32
C ARG A 296 -12.07 27.77 5.96
N PHE A 297 -11.11 28.67 6.13
CA PHE A 297 -9.74 28.30 6.53
C PHE A 297 -9.62 27.86 7.99
N ASP A 298 -10.47 28.35 8.88
CA ASP A 298 -10.46 27.97 10.30
C ASP A 298 -10.79 26.49 10.48
N GLU A 299 -11.83 26.01 9.79
CA GLU A 299 -12.22 24.59 9.81
C GLU A 299 -11.14 23.70 9.16
N ALA A 300 -10.55 24.16 8.07
CA ALA A 300 -9.41 23.46 7.45
C ALA A 300 -8.24 23.30 8.41
N CYS A 301 -7.90 24.37 9.16
CA CYS A 301 -6.83 24.36 10.14
C CYS A 301 -7.12 23.45 11.33
N GLN A 302 -8.36 23.42 11.79
CA GLN A 302 -8.77 22.56 12.89
C GLN A 302 -8.55 21.07 12.53
N ILE A 303 -9.05 20.65 11.36
CA ILE A 303 -8.85 19.27 10.88
C ILE A 303 -7.36 18.98 10.64
N TYR A 304 -6.61 19.95 10.13
CA TYR A 304 -5.18 19.78 9.89
C TYR A 304 -4.39 19.54 11.18
N LYS A 305 -4.71 20.28 12.25
CA LYS A 305 -4.10 20.08 13.58
C LYS A 305 -4.41 18.69 14.14
N GLU A 306 -5.66 18.24 14.00
CA GLU A 306 -6.08 16.90 14.42
C GLU A 306 -5.34 15.82 13.63
N LEU A 307 -5.30 15.94 12.31
CA LEU A 307 -4.63 15.02 11.41
C LEU A 307 -3.12 14.94 11.68
N TYR A 308 -2.48 16.08 11.96
CA TYR A 308 -1.05 16.15 12.28
C TYR A 308 -0.74 15.36 13.56
N SER A 309 -1.54 15.53 14.60
CA SER A 309 -1.36 14.81 15.88
C SER A 309 -1.46 13.29 15.74
N VAL A 310 -2.28 12.82 14.79
CA VAL A 310 -2.45 11.39 14.48
C VAL A 310 -1.33 10.87 13.58
N THR A 311 -0.83 11.71 12.65
CA THR A 311 0.15 11.31 11.62
C THR A 311 1.54 11.05 12.22
N ASP A 312 1.95 11.82 13.23
CA ASP A 312 3.26 11.65 13.89
C ASP A 312 3.39 10.26 14.54
N THR A 313 2.32 9.77 15.15
CA THR A 313 2.27 8.42 15.73
C THR A 313 2.18 7.31 14.67
N LEU A 314 1.66 7.61 13.48
CA LEU A 314 1.48 6.65 12.39
C LEU A 314 2.71 6.50 11.50
N ALA A 315 3.53 7.56 11.36
CA ALA A 315 4.77 7.49 10.59
C ALA A 315 5.70 6.39 11.14
N SER A 316 5.85 6.30 12.46
CA SER A 316 6.64 5.26 13.11
C SER A 316 6.05 3.86 12.91
N LYS A 317 4.72 3.71 12.97
CA LYS A 317 4.04 2.42 12.74
C LYS A 317 4.04 2.01 11.27
N SER A 318 3.91 2.97 10.35
CA SER A 318 4.02 2.73 8.91
C SER A 318 5.43 2.24 8.54
N TYR A 319 6.46 2.84 9.13
CA TYR A 319 7.85 2.41 8.94
C TYR A 319 8.10 0.98 9.43
N ILE A 320 7.59 0.64 10.62
CA ILE A 320 7.67 -0.72 11.16
C ILE A 320 6.91 -1.72 10.28
N ARG A 321 5.71 -1.35 9.76
CA ARG A 321 4.95 -2.18 8.83
C ARG A 321 5.69 -2.39 7.52
N GLN A 322 6.30 -1.35 6.95
CA GLN A 322 7.12 -1.46 5.74
C GLN A 322 8.33 -2.37 5.95
N ILE A 323 9.02 -2.28 7.10
CA ILE A 323 10.12 -3.17 7.45
C ILE A 323 9.62 -4.62 7.58
N ASN A 324 8.49 -4.84 8.24
CA ASN A 324 7.92 -6.18 8.40
C ASN A 324 7.43 -6.75 7.08
N ALA A 325 6.81 -5.93 6.23
CA ALA A 325 6.43 -6.31 4.88
C ALA A 325 7.65 -6.63 4.01
N LEU A 326 8.72 -5.86 4.15
CA LEU A 326 9.98 -6.12 3.44
C LEU A 326 10.64 -7.44 3.90
N LYS A 327 10.65 -7.72 5.21
CA LYS A 327 11.12 -8.99 5.77
C LYS A 327 10.27 -10.16 5.28
N ALA A 328 8.95 -10.02 5.28
CA ALA A 328 8.04 -11.05 4.80
C ALA A 328 8.20 -11.29 3.29
N THR A 329 8.41 -10.24 2.50
CA THR A 329 8.72 -10.33 1.07
C THR A 329 10.03 -11.10 0.83
N TYR A 330 11.06 -10.81 1.62
CA TYR A 330 12.34 -11.49 1.53
C TYR A 330 12.21 -12.99 1.83
N GLN A 331 11.41 -13.36 2.83
CA GLN A 331 11.14 -14.77 3.16
C GLN A 331 10.38 -15.51 2.05
N VAL A 332 9.43 -14.85 1.37
CA VAL A 332 8.70 -15.44 0.23
C VAL A 332 9.65 -15.63 -0.96
N ASP A 333 10.49 -14.64 -1.25
CA ASP A 333 11.48 -14.73 -2.34
C ASP A 333 12.51 -15.86 -2.07
N GLU A 334 12.92 -16.06 -0.81
CA GLU A 334 13.84 -17.13 -0.40
C GLU A 334 13.21 -18.52 -0.61
N ILE A 335 11.94 -18.68 -0.26
CA ILE A 335 11.20 -19.95 -0.44
C ILE A 335 10.95 -20.24 -1.92
N GLU A 336 10.69 -19.22 -2.72
CA GLU A 336 10.52 -19.39 -4.19
C GLU A 336 11.84 -19.84 -4.83
N LEU A 337 12.96 -19.32 -4.35
CA LEU A 337 14.31 -19.76 -4.76
C LEU A 337 14.62 -21.19 -4.31
N GLU A 338 14.26 -21.58 -3.07
CA GLU A 338 14.43 -22.94 -2.57
C GLU A 338 13.56 -23.95 -3.34
N ASN A 339 12.31 -23.60 -3.66
CA ASN A 339 11.43 -24.45 -4.45
C ASN A 339 11.92 -24.63 -5.90
N LYS A 340 12.47 -23.58 -6.52
CA LYS A 340 13.16 -23.70 -7.82
C LYS A 340 14.42 -24.57 -7.73
N ALA A 341 15.18 -24.45 -6.65
CA ALA A 341 16.34 -25.28 -6.40
C ALA A 341 15.98 -26.78 -6.19
N GLN A 342 14.86 -27.08 -5.53
CA GLN A 342 14.38 -28.45 -5.37
C GLN A 342 13.84 -29.05 -6.66
N GLN A 343 13.11 -28.29 -7.48
CA GLN A 343 12.67 -28.74 -8.80
C GLN A 343 13.87 -29.04 -9.72
N ASN A 344 14.88 -28.19 -9.68
CA ASN A 344 16.12 -28.42 -10.41
C ASN A 344 16.88 -29.67 -9.90
N LYS A 345 16.86 -29.94 -8.59
CA LYS A 345 17.44 -31.18 -8.02
C LYS A 345 16.71 -32.43 -8.50
N MET A 346 15.40 -32.44 -8.60
CA MET A 346 14.65 -33.59 -9.14
C MET A 346 14.97 -33.84 -10.61
N VAL A 347 15.07 -32.78 -11.42
CA VAL A 347 15.46 -32.90 -12.83
C VAL A 347 16.88 -33.45 -12.95
N VAL A 348 17.80 -32.98 -12.13
CA VAL A 348 19.18 -33.48 -12.10
C VAL A 348 19.25 -34.96 -11.67
N VAL A 349 18.46 -35.38 -10.69
CA VAL A 349 18.39 -36.79 -10.26
C VAL A 349 17.83 -37.69 -11.34
N LEU A 350 16.79 -37.27 -12.07
CA LEU A 350 16.24 -38.03 -13.21
C LEU A 350 17.23 -38.14 -14.37
N ILE A 351 18.04 -37.12 -14.62
CA ILE A 351 19.11 -37.12 -15.61
C ILE A 351 20.23 -38.10 -15.18
N PHE A 352 20.60 -38.14 -13.88
CA PHE A 352 21.62 -39.07 -13.36
C PHE A 352 21.19 -40.52 -13.43
N ILE A 353 19.94 -40.85 -13.18
CA ILE A 353 19.38 -42.21 -13.29
C ILE A 353 19.39 -42.69 -14.75
N GLY A 354 19.11 -41.79 -15.73
CA GLY A 354 19.17 -42.11 -17.15
C GLY A 354 20.57 -42.25 -17.73
N LEU A 355 21.59 -41.72 -17.08
CA LEU A 355 22.96 -41.64 -17.58
C LEU A 355 23.88 -42.74 -17.01
N GLY A 356 23.36 -43.62 -16.15
CA GLY A 356 24.15 -44.75 -15.58
C GLY A 356 24.62 -45.83 -16.58
N LEU A 357 24.46 -45.56 -17.88
CA LEU A 357 24.71 -46.60 -18.91
C LEU A 357 25.87 -46.32 -19.89
N LEU A 358 26.68 -45.27 -19.68
CA LEU A 358 27.68 -44.96 -20.70
C LEU A 358 29.04 -44.51 -20.14
N THR A 359 30.03 -45.37 -20.36
CA THR A 359 31.46 -45.12 -20.09
C THR A 359 32.03 -43.91 -20.82
N PHE A 360 31.26 -43.31 -21.75
CA PHE A 360 31.60 -42.10 -22.49
C PHE A 360 31.51 -40.81 -21.64
N ILE A 361 30.90 -40.87 -20.47
CA ILE A 361 30.59 -39.73 -19.63
C ILE A 361 31.75 -39.29 -18.74
N SER A 362 32.73 -40.13 -18.50
CA SER A 362 33.85 -39.70 -17.67
C SER A 362 34.66 -38.53 -18.29
N MET A 363 34.79 -38.50 -19.58
CA MET A 363 35.42 -37.38 -20.29
C MET A 363 34.55 -36.12 -20.35
N LEU A 364 33.25 -36.29 -20.58
CA LEU A 364 32.28 -35.20 -20.55
C LEU A 364 32.05 -34.69 -19.14
N ALA A 365 32.05 -35.57 -18.14
CA ALA A 365 31.94 -35.19 -16.72
C ALA A 365 33.13 -34.36 -16.23
N ILE A 366 34.36 -34.65 -16.69
CA ILE A 366 35.56 -33.85 -16.36
C ILE A 366 35.47 -32.47 -17.06
N TRP A 367 35.04 -32.45 -18.32
CA TRP A 367 34.85 -31.21 -19.04
C TRP A 367 33.67 -30.38 -18.45
N LEU A 368 32.55 -31.02 -18.12
CA LEU A 368 31.40 -30.40 -17.43
C LEU A 368 31.77 -29.91 -16.02
N ARG A 369 32.61 -30.64 -15.27
CA ARG A 369 33.12 -30.17 -13.97
C ARG A 369 33.97 -28.91 -14.10
N ARG A 370 34.81 -28.81 -15.14
CA ARG A 370 35.61 -27.60 -15.42
C ARG A 370 34.71 -26.42 -15.83
N GLN A 371 33.71 -26.64 -16.69
CA GLN A 371 32.78 -25.61 -17.09
C GLN A 371 31.88 -25.16 -15.92
N LYS A 372 31.39 -26.11 -15.10
CA LYS A 372 30.61 -25.82 -13.91
C LYS A 372 31.39 -24.97 -12.90
N LYS A 373 32.68 -25.16 -12.77
CA LYS A 373 33.52 -24.35 -11.87
C LYS A 373 33.64 -22.91 -12.38
N ILE A 374 33.74 -22.71 -13.68
CA ILE A 374 33.75 -21.37 -14.29
C ILE A 374 32.41 -20.71 -14.16
N VAL A 375 31.32 -21.46 -14.43
CA VAL A 375 29.95 -20.93 -14.32
C VAL A 375 29.56 -20.61 -12.88
N VAL A 376 29.92 -21.45 -11.91
CA VAL A 376 29.66 -21.22 -10.48
C VAL A 376 30.41 -19.97 -9.98
N MET A 377 31.69 -19.79 -10.34
CA MET A 377 32.41 -18.56 -10.01
C MET A 377 31.80 -17.33 -10.67
N SER A 378 31.27 -17.49 -11.88
CA SER A 378 30.58 -16.39 -12.60
C SER A 378 29.22 -16.06 -12.02
N THR A 379 28.44 -17.10 -11.57
CA THR A 379 27.12 -16.89 -10.95
C THR A 379 27.23 -16.32 -9.54
N GLU A 380 28.22 -16.74 -8.74
CA GLU A 380 28.48 -16.15 -7.41
C GLU A 380 28.83 -14.66 -7.52
N THR A 381 29.64 -14.30 -8.53
CA THR A 381 29.97 -12.89 -8.80
C THR A 381 28.74 -12.09 -9.26
N LEU A 382 27.90 -12.69 -10.11
CA LEU A 382 26.65 -12.07 -10.59
C LEU A 382 25.60 -11.93 -9.46
N GLU A 383 25.50 -12.92 -8.57
CA GLU A 383 24.58 -12.87 -7.43
C GLU A 383 25.01 -11.81 -6.40
N GLN A 384 26.32 -11.67 -6.15
CA GLN A 384 26.86 -10.59 -5.32
C GLN A 384 26.60 -9.20 -5.96
N LEU A 385 26.83 -9.07 -7.26
CA LEU A 385 26.56 -7.83 -7.98
C LEU A 385 25.07 -7.48 -7.98
N ARG A 386 24.20 -8.49 -8.19
CA ARG A 386 22.75 -8.33 -8.13
C ARG A 386 22.28 -7.91 -6.74
N HIS A 387 22.77 -8.59 -5.68
CA HIS A 387 22.43 -8.24 -4.31
C HIS A 387 22.84 -6.79 -3.94
N ASN A 388 24.03 -6.38 -4.37
CA ASN A 388 24.51 -5.02 -4.16
C ASN A 388 23.64 -3.98 -4.93
N ALA A 389 23.26 -4.30 -6.17
CA ALA A 389 22.39 -3.43 -6.98
C ALA A 389 20.96 -3.35 -6.40
N GLU A 390 20.41 -4.47 -5.93
CA GLU A 390 19.09 -4.49 -5.27
C GLU A 390 19.09 -3.71 -3.95
N ASN A 391 20.16 -3.83 -3.16
CA ASN A 391 20.33 -3.06 -1.92
C ASN A 391 20.48 -1.56 -2.19
N ALA A 392 21.24 -1.19 -3.21
CA ALA A 392 21.38 0.21 -3.63
C ALA A 392 20.05 0.79 -4.11
N THR A 393 19.31 0.02 -4.91
CA THR A 393 17.97 0.42 -5.40
C THR A 393 16.96 0.53 -4.26
N ARG A 394 17.00 -0.40 -3.29
CA ARG A 394 16.16 -0.36 -2.08
C ARG A 394 16.47 0.87 -1.22
N ALA A 395 17.74 1.10 -0.95
CA ALA A 395 18.18 2.28 -0.18
C ALA A 395 17.70 3.57 -0.86
N LYS A 396 17.81 3.65 -2.19
CA LYS A 396 17.34 4.78 -2.99
C LYS A 396 15.82 4.97 -2.91
N SER A 397 15.06 3.89 -3.01
CA SER A 397 13.60 3.96 -2.92
C SER A 397 13.13 4.38 -1.52
N ILE A 398 13.74 3.83 -0.46
CA ILE A 398 13.47 4.22 0.93
C ILE A 398 13.84 5.69 1.14
N PHE A 399 15.00 6.10 0.65
CA PHE A 399 15.44 7.49 0.74
C PHE A 399 14.45 8.44 0.07
N LEU A 400 14.04 8.15 -1.19
CA LEU A 400 13.08 8.98 -1.93
C LEU A 400 11.71 9.01 -1.26
N SER A 401 11.26 7.88 -0.71
CA SER A 401 10.00 7.81 0.04
C SER A 401 10.04 8.67 1.30
N ASN A 402 11.11 8.54 2.06
CA ASN A 402 11.31 9.33 3.29
C ASN A 402 11.45 10.83 2.97
N MET A 403 12.25 11.17 1.96
CA MET A 403 12.41 12.57 1.52
C MET A 403 11.09 13.19 1.04
N SER A 404 10.28 12.39 0.30
CA SER A 404 8.96 12.85 -0.13
C SER A 404 8.04 13.14 1.05
N HIS A 405 8.13 12.34 2.13
CA HIS A 405 7.36 12.55 3.35
C HIS A 405 7.86 13.76 4.14
N GLU A 406 9.19 13.85 4.33
CA GLU A 406 9.83 14.94 5.07
C GLU A 406 9.65 16.30 4.37
N ILE A 407 9.63 16.33 3.03
CA ILE A 407 9.35 17.55 2.24
C ILE A 407 7.87 17.91 2.29
N ARG A 408 6.95 16.92 2.28
CA ARG A 408 5.51 17.17 2.25
C ARG A 408 5.00 17.85 3.52
N THR A 409 5.54 17.47 4.68
CA THR A 409 5.11 18.01 5.97
C THR A 409 5.33 19.52 6.08
N PRO A 410 6.56 20.05 5.91
CA PRO A 410 6.79 21.50 5.95
C PRO A 410 6.09 22.23 4.80
N LEU A 411 5.98 21.63 3.61
CA LEU A 411 5.30 22.23 2.47
C LEU A 411 3.79 22.42 2.73
N ASN A 412 3.16 21.43 3.34
CA ASN A 412 1.75 21.51 3.73
C ASN A 412 1.53 22.55 4.83
N ALA A 413 2.44 22.64 5.80
CA ALA A 413 2.41 23.66 6.83
C ALA A 413 2.54 25.05 6.22
N LEU A 414 3.52 25.26 5.34
CA LEU A 414 3.70 26.51 4.59
C LEU A 414 2.43 26.91 3.85
N SER A 415 1.85 25.97 3.08
CA SER A 415 0.64 26.23 2.29
C SER A 415 -0.56 26.57 3.18
N GLY A 416 -0.75 25.82 4.29
CA GLY A 416 -1.86 26.02 5.21
C GLY A 416 -1.78 27.36 5.95
N PHE A 417 -0.62 27.64 6.54
CA PHE A 417 -0.45 28.87 7.33
C PHE A 417 -0.31 30.13 6.47
N SER A 418 0.21 30.02 5.22
CA SER A 418 0.20 31.12 4.26
C SER A 418 -1.21 31.49 3.82
N ALA A 419 -2.08 30.50 3.62
CA ALA A 419 -3.48 30.75 3.30
C ALA A 419 -4.22 31.47 4.45
N LEU A 420 -3.91 31.07 5.70
CA LEU A 420 -4.47 31.75 6.89
C LEU A 420 -4.04 33.21 7.00
N LEU A 421 -2.78 33.54 6.66
CA LEU A 421 -2.29 34.92 6.72
C LEU A 421 -3.00 35.88 5.75
N THR A 422 -3.68 35.37 4.73
CA THR A 422 -4.42 36.18 3.75
C THR A 422 -5.85 36.51 4.19
N GLU A 423 -6.33 35.95 5.32
CA GLU A 423 -7.68 36.25 5.83
C GLU A 423 -7.76 37.62 6.50
N GLU A 424 -8.84 38.37 6.18
CA GLU A 424 -9.14 39.64 6.84
C GLU A 424 -9.72 39.40 8.23
N GLY A 425 -9.11 39.99 9.27
CA GLY A 425 -9.61 39.90 10.65
C GLY A 425 -8.81 39.03 11.61
N LEU A 426 -7.68 38.49 11.19
CA LEU A 426 -6.75 37.79 12.09
C LEU A 426 -6.15 38.74 13.13
N ASP A 427 -6.15 38.30 14.39
CA ASP A 427 -5.47 39.01 15.47
C ASP A 427 -3.93 38.98 15.31
N ASP A 428 -3.25 39.98 15.84
CA ASP A 428 -1.79 40.15 15.69
C ASP A 428 -1.01 38.98 16.32
N SER A 429 -1.56 38.31 17.32
CA SER A 429 -0.90 37.17 17.98
C SER A 429 -0.92 35.95 17.07
N THR A 430 -2.06 35.65 16.49
CA THR A 430 -2.23 34.53 15.53
C THR A 430 -1.44 34.77 14.25
N ARG A 431 -1.39 36.03 13.78
CA ARG A 431 -0.59 36.41 12.61
C ARG A 431 0.90 36.16 12.84
N ARG A 432 1.43 36.53 14.02
CA ARG A 432 2.83 36.26 14.39
C ARG A 432 3.13 34.77 14.45
N GLN A 433 2.28 33.99 15.14
CA GLN A 433 2.43 32.55 15.22
C GLN A 433 2.45 31.88 13.83
N CYS A 434 1.54 32.27 12.93
CA CYS A 434 1.55 31.78 11.56
C CYS A 434 2.84 32.12 10.82
N THR A 435 3.35 33.36 10.98
CA THR A 435 4.59 33.80 10.36
C THR A 435 5.80 33.00 10.87
N ASP A 436 5.88 32.78 12.18
CA ASP A 436 6.96 32.01 12.80
C ASP A 436 6.96 30.55 12.29
N ILE A 437 5.77 29.94 12.20
CA ILE A 437 5.61 28.56 11.68
C ILE A 437 6.02 28.50 10.20
N ILE A 438 5.63 29.48 9.39
CA ILE A 438 6.02 29.57 7.99
C ILE A 438 7.54 29.69 7.88
N GLN A 439 8.16 30.57 8.66
CA GLN A 439 9.61 30.77 8.63
C GLN A 439 10.37 29.49 9.01
N GLN A 440 10.02 28.87 10.13
CA GLN A 440 10.64 27.62 10.59
C GLN A 440 10.51 26.49 9.55
N ASN A 441 9.32 26.33 8.94
CA ASN A 441 9.12 25.29 7.92
C ASN A 441 9.83 25.62 6.60
N SER A 442 10.01 26.90 6.26
CA SER A 442 10.81 27.34 5.09
C SER A 442 12.28 27.00 5.27
N GLU A 443 12.84 27.29 6.45
CA GLU A 443 14.23 26.97 6.78
C GLU A 443 14.49 25.45 6.77
N LEU A 444 13.56 24.69 7.36
CA LEU A 444 13.61 23.21 7.32
C LEU A 444 13.56 22.68 5.90
N LEU A 445 12.67 23.19 5.06
CA LEU A 445 12.53 22.78 3.68
C LEU A 445 13.78 23.08 2.85
N LEU A 446 14.36 24.27 3.01
CA LEU A 446 15.61 24.65 2.35
C LEU A 446 16.77 23.74 2.75
N LYS A 447 16.89 23.41 4.03
CA LYS A 447 17.89 22.47 4.52
C LYS A 447 17.70 21.08 3.87
N LEU A 448 16.48 20.53 3.88
CA LEU A 448 16.18 19.23 3.27
C LEU A 448 16.48 19.20 1.76
N ILE A 449 16.17 20.29 1.04
CA ILE A 449 16.48 20.39 -0.39
C ILE A 449 17.99 20.40 -0.62
N ASN A 450 18.75 21.14 0.17
CA ASN A 450 20.21 21.19 0.07
C ASN A 450 20.82 19.80 0.36
N ASP A 451 20.37 19.12 1.42
CA ASP A 451 20.82 17.77 1.76
C ASP A 451 20.59 16.78 0.60
N VAL A 452 19.44 16.88 -0.10
CA VAL A 452 19.12 16.04 -1.29
C VAL A 452 20.02 16.40 -2.49
N ILE A 453 20.27 17.68 -2.72
CA ILE A 453 21.14 18.13 -3.81
C ILE A 453 22.58 17.69 -3.58
N ASP A 454 23.07 17.83 -2.35
CA ASP A 454 24.43 17.41 -1.97
C ASP A 454 24.61 15.91 -2.14
N LEU A 455 23.65 15.11 -1.67
CA LEU A 455 23.65 13.65 -1.84
C LEU A 455 23.59 13.26 -3.33
N SER A 456 22.72 13.93 -4.10
CA SER A 456 22.63 13.70 -5.55
C SER A 456 23.94 14.03 -6.27
N SER A 457 24.59 15.11 -5.86
CA SER A 457 25.87 15.54 -6.44
C SER A 457 27.00 14.56 -6.12
N LEU A 458 26.99 13.96 -4.93
CA LEU A 458 27.89 12.88 -4.52
C LEU A 458 27.65 11.61 -5.35
N GLU A 459 26.36 11.18 -5.49
CA GLU A 459 25.98 9.94 -6.19
C GLU A 459 26.38 9.98 -7.69
N PHE A 460 26.25 11.14 -8.33
CA PHE A 460 26.60 11.30 -9.74
C PHE A 460 28.07 11.68 -9.98
N GLY A 461 28.91 11.73 -8.94
CA GLY A 461 30.31 12.10 -9.06
C GLY A 461 30.53 13.52 -9.60
N LYS A 462 29.50 14.38 -9.50
CA LYS A 462 29.55 15.76 -9.97
C LYS A 462 30.09 16.73 -8.92
N MET A 463 30.35 16.24 -7.73
CA MET A 463 30.97 17.05 -6.69
C MET A 463 32.41 17.35 -7.11
N GLN A 464 32.66 18.57 -7.54
CA GLN A 464 33.99 18.99 -7.90
C GLN A 464 34.69 19.44 -6.60
N PHE A 465 35.65 18.64 -6.18
CA PHE A 465 36.53 19.04 -5.11
C PHE A 465 37.61 19.91 -5.72
N SER A 466 37.63 21.18 -5.38
CA SER A 466 38.74 22.07 -5.69
C SER A 466 39.80 21.81 -4.61
N LEU A 467 40.80 21.02 -4.97
CA LEU A 467 41.95 20.83 -4.10
C LEU A 467 42.80 22.09 -4.20
N ALA A 468 42.95 22.76 -3.09
CA ALA A 468 43.83 23.92 -2.94
C ALA A 468 44.65 23.70 -1.66
N GLU A 469 45.87 24.18 -1.66
CA GLU A 469 46.67 24.17 -0.45
C GLU A 469 46.03 25.07 0.61
N HIS A 470 45.68 24.43 1.71
CA HIS A 470 45.10 25.13 2.87
C HIS A 470 45.93 24.90 4.11
N ASP A 471 46.09 25.94 4.89
CA ASP A 471 46.70 25.83 6.21
C ASP A 471 45.71 25.13 7.16
N ALA A 472 46.03 23.90 7.49
CA ALA A 472 45.21 23.05 8.37
C ALA A 472 45.18 23.62 9.80
N VAL A 473 46.24 24.28 10.26
CA VAL A 473 46.31 24.90 11.60
C VAL A 473 45.32 26.07 11.66
N ALA A 474 45.33 26.94 10.66
CA ALA A 474 44.38 28.06 10.56
C ALA A 474 42.94 27.57 10.44
N THR A 475 42.70 26.51 9.66
CA THR A 475 41.37 25.90 9.50
C THR A 475 40.84 25.33 10.82
N CYS A 476 41.65 24.51 11.55
CA CYS A 476 41.29 23.98 12.85
C CYS A 476 41.00 25.10 13.89
N ARG A 477 41.80 26.14 13.89
CA ARG A 477 41.61 27.30 14.77
C ARG A 477 40.27 27.99 14.49
N ASN A 478 39.97 28.26 13.20
CA ASN A 478 38.71 28.86 12.79
C ASN A 478 37.47 27.97 13.15
N VAL A 479 37.58 26.68 13.01
CA VAL A 479 36.52 25.74 13.40
C VAL A 479 36.34 25.79 14.91
N THR A 480 37.42 25.75 15.70
CA THR A 480 37.37 25.82 17.16
C THR A 480 36.71 27.10 17.64
N ASP A 481 37.09 28.25 17.05
CA ASP A 481 36.51 29.56 17.36
C ASP A 481 35.02 29.62 16.99
N THR A 482 34.64 29.05 15.85
CA THR A 482 33.27 29.04 15.37
C THR A 482 32.39 28.15 16.30
N VAL A 483 32.84 26.94 16.63
CA VAL A 483 32.17 26.05 17.56
C VAL A 483 32.11 26.66 18.96
N GLY A 484 33.17 27.34 19.38
CA GLY A 484 33.22 28.07 20.65
C GLY A 484 32.14 29.14 20.80
N LYS A 485 31.75 29.81 19.70
CA LYS A 485 30.70 30.84 19.67
C LYS A 485 29.28 30.24 19.71
N VAL A 486 29.09 29.03 19.21
CA VAL A 486 27.79 28.40 19.06
C VAL A 486 27.48 27.39 20.19
N LYS A 487 28.51 26.96 20.93
CA LYS A 487 28.34 25.97 22.00
C LYS A 487 27.42 26.46 23.13
N GLN A 488 26.55 25.59 23.57
CA GLN A 488 25.61 25.84 24.69
C GLN A 488 26.15 25.32 26.05
N THR A 489 27.37 24.82 26.10
CA THR A 489 27.97 24.22 27.30
C THR A 489 29.10 25.12 27.84
N GLN A 490 29.39 25.02 29.14
CA GLN A 490 30.51 25.73 29.80
C GLN A 490 31.87 25.08 29.53
N ALA A 491 31.93 23.97 28.74
CA ALA A 491 33.18 23.33 28.40
C ALA A 491 34.07 24.24 27.57
N GLU A 492 35.34 24.41 27.94
CA GLU A 492 36.33 25.16 27.20
C GLU A 492 36.82 24.31 26.03
N LEU A 493 36.84 24.92 24.83
CA LEU A 493 37.34 24.27 23.64
C LEU A 493 38.77 24.80 23.38
N LEU A 494 39.76 23.96 23.53
CA LEU A 494 41.14 24.29 23.32
C LEU A 494 41.68 23.58 22.08
N PHE A 495 42.39 24.31 21.24
CA PHE A 495 43.14 23.73 20.13
C PHE A 495 44.62 23.98 20.39
N GLU A 496 45.38 22.91 20.65
CA GLU A 496 46.81 22.93 20.91
C GLU A 496 47.58 22.31 19.76
N THR A 497 48.56 22.97 19.25
CA THR A 497 49.48 22.45 18.23
C THR A 497 50.86 23.05 18.43
N SER A 498 51.89 22.30 18.10
CA SER A 498 53.29 22.77 18.09
C SER A 498 53.67 23.37 16.73
N LEU A 499 52.77 23.39 15.76
CA LEU A 499 53.00 23.90 14.42
C LEU A 499 52.36 25.30 14.29
N GLU A 500 53.07 26.23 13.70
CA GLU A 500 52.54 27.57 13.38
C GLU A 500 51.65 27.50 12.14
N GLU A 501 52.05 26.77 11.13
CA GLU A 501 51.33 26.53 9.87
C GLU A 501 51.56 25.10 9.39
N LEU A 502 50.55 24.50 8.75
CA LEU A 502 50.62 23.21 8.09
C LEU A 502 49.80 23.23 6.82
N TYR A 503 50.42 23.32 5.69
CA TYR A 503 49.76 23.27 4.39
C TYR A 503 49.56 21.81 3.95
N ILE A 504 48.30 21.43 3.61
CA ILE A 504 47.88 20.12 3.15
C ILE A 504 47.05 20.26 1.86
#